data_2e422fefc8f0879437d18866783ec9b7
#
_entry.id   2e422fefc8f0879437d18866783ec9b7
#
_cell.length_a   1.000
_cell.length_b   1.000
_cell.length_c   1.000
_cell.angle_alpha   90.00
_cell.angle_beta   90.00
_cell.angle_gamma   90.00
#
_symmetry.space_group_name_H-M   'P 1'
#
loop_
_entity.id
_entity.type
_entity.pdbx_description
1 polymer ?
#
loop_
_entity_poly.entity_id
_entity_poly.type
_entity_poly.pdbx_seq_one_letter_code
_entity_poly.pdbx_strand_id
1 'polypeptide(L)'
;IIISALVAAAANAAEPIVIADFEGDTYGNWKVTGQAFGPGPAHGTLAGQMAVDGFKGKGLVNSFYQNDGSTGTLTSPEFNIERMFISFLIGGGRDPEKTCMNLLIDGKVVRVATGPNDQPGGSESLAPGAWDVAEFAGKSAVIQIVDQATGGWGHINVDEIVQTDGKPPATAFKAPPPPQLANPKRDFKIEKRYLNLPIKNGAPKRIV
;
A
#
# COMPACT_ATOMS: atom_id res chain seq x y z
N ILE A 1 -41.85 -29.25 28.09
CA ILE A 1 -40.54 -28.58 27.98
C ILE A 1 -40.13 -28.62 26.52
N ILE A 2 -40.21 -27.46 25.83
CA ILE A 2 -39.78 -27.33 24.42
C ILE A 2 -38.34 -26.81 24.48
N ILE A 3 -37.39 -27.64 24.06
CA ILE A 3 -36.01 -27.24 23.92
C ILE A 3 -35.87 -26.66 22.50
N SER A 4 -35.81 -25.33 22.38
CA SER A 4 -35.43 -24.66 21.13
C SER A 4 -33.92 -24.77 20.94
N ALA A 5 -33.48 -25.57 19.99
CA ALA A 5 -32.10 -25.60 19.56
C ALA A 5 -31.84 -24.35 18.71
N LEU A 6 -31.00 -23.45 19.22
CA LEU A 6 -30.49 -22.30 18.47
C LEU A 6 -29.36 -22.82 17.53
N VAL A 7 -29.69 -22.98 16.27
CA VAL A 7 -28.69 -23.26 15.24
C VAL A 7 -27.97 -21.95 14.93
N ALA A 8 -26.78 -21.76 15.47
CA ALA A 8 -25.89 -20.68 15.05
C ALA A 8 -25.40 -20.99 13.62
N ALA A 9 -25.90 -20.26 12.64
CA ALA A 9 -25.34 -20.27 11.30
C ALA A 9 -23.91 -19.68 11.40
N ALA A 10 -22.90 -20.49 11.14
CA ALA A 10 -21.55 -19.98 10.93
C ALA A 10 -21.61 -19.08 9.67
N ALA A 11 -21.41 -17.77 9.85
CA ALA A 11 -21.23 -16.89 8.72
C ALA A 11 -19.95 -17.34 7.98
N ASN A 12 -20.10 -17.92 6.79
CA ASN A 12 -18.97 -18.17 5.92
C ASN A 12 -18.32 -16.82 5.63
N ALA A 13 -17.04 -16.68 5.99
CA ALA A 13 -16.25 -15.53 5.56
C ALA A 13 -16.31 -15.45 4.03
N ALA A 14 -16.55 -14.26 3.50
CA ALA A 14 -16.58 -14.06 2.06
C ALA A 14 -15.20 -14.39 1.46
N GLU A 15 -15.19 -14.95 0.23
CA GLU A 15 -13.94 -15.27 -0.45
C GLU A 15 -13.06 -14.03 -0.62
N PRO A 16 -11.75 -14.16 -0.44
CA PRO A 16 -10.80 -13.09 -0.68
C PRO A 16 -10.86 -12.59 -2.14
N ILE A 17 -10.61 -11.30 -2.35
CA ILE A 17 -10.54 -10.69 -3.67
C ILE A 17 -9.07 -10.35 -3.96
N VAL A 18 -8.46 -11.02 -4.94
CA VAL A 18 -7.09 -10.74 -5.35
C VAL A 18 -7.07 -9.41 -6.12
N ILE A 19 -6.28 -8.43 -5.62
CA ILE A 19 -5.99 -7.20 -6.34
C ILE A 19 -4.81 -7.43 -7.29
N ALA A 20 -3.75 -8.08 -6.79
CA ALA A 20 -2.61 -8.52 -7.59
C ALA A 20 -1.82 -9.62 -6.87
N ASP A 21 -1.43 -10.65 -7.62
CA ASP A 21 -0.56 -11.74 -7.21
C ASP A 21 0.81 -11.74 -7.93
N PHE A 22 0.94 -10.88 -8.93
CA PHE A 22 2.15 -10.66 -9.73
C PHE A 22 2.72 -11.93 -10.40
N GLU A 23 1.90 -12.92 -10.67
CA GLU A 23 2.31 -14.21 -11.27
C GLU A 23 2.46 -14.18 -12.80
N GLY A 24 2.08 -13.08 -13.45
CA GLY A 24 2.18 -12.92 -14.90
C GLY A 24 3.56 -12.43 -15.36
N ASP A 25 3.80 -12.47 -16.67
CA ASP A 25 5.05 -11.99 -17.30
C ASP A 25 5.14 -10.45 -17.35
N THR A 26 4.03 -9.76 -17.11
CA THR A 26 3.94 -8.30 -17.11
C THR A 26 3.09 -7.81 -15.93
N TYR A 27 3.17 -6.51 -15.64
CA TYR A 27 2.29 -5.89 -14.63
C TYR A 27 0.84 -5.70 -15.11
N GLY A 28 0.45 -6.26 -16.26
CA GLY A 28 -0.91 -6.15 -16.80
C GLY A 28 -1.33 -4.69 -16.98
N ASN A 29 -2.46 -4.32 -16.36
CA ASN A 29 -3.02 -2.96 -16.44
C ASN A 29 -2.43 -1.96 -15.43
N TRP A 30 -1.43 -2.37 -14.64
CA TRP A 30 -0.73 -1.43 -13.76
C TRP A 30 0.14 -0.49 -14.57
N LYS A 31 0.15 0.79 -14.20
CA LYS A 31 0.95 1.81 -14.86
C LYS A 31 2.33 1.91 -14.22
N VAL A 32 3.36 1.63 -15.01
CA VAL A 32 4.77 1.80 -14.62
C VAL A 32 5.26 3.17 -15.03
N THR A 33 6.02 3.84 -14.15
CA THR A 33 6.82 5.04 -14.48
C THR A 33 8.25 4.85 -13.99
N GLY A 34 9.20 5.52 -14.63
CA GLY A 34 10.61 5.36 -14.28
C GLY A 34 11.16 4.00 -14.70
N GLN A 35 12.21 3.53 -14.03
CA GLN A 35 12.96 2.33 -14.41
C GLN A 35 13.08 1.28 -13.29
N ALA A 36 12.74 1.63 -12.05
CA ALA A 36 12.96 0.78 -10.89
C ALA A 36 12.23 -0.58 -10.97
N PHE A 37 11.05 -0.63 -11.56
CA PHE A 37 10.20 -1.82 -11.59
C PHE A 37 10.46 -2.76 -12.77
N GLY A 38 11.31 -2.36 -13.74
CA GLY A 38 11.56 -3.18 -14.92
C GLY A 38 10.34 -3.41 -15.81
N PRO A 39 10.40 -4.40 -16.72
CA PRO A 39 9.33 -4.67 -17.69
C PRO A 39 8.14 -5.46 -17.12
N GLY A 40 8.30 -6.09 -15.97
CA GLY A 40 7.31 -6.96 -15.33
C GLY A 40 7.78 -7.48 -13.97
N PRO A 41 6.96 -8.31 -13.31
CA PRO A 41 7.31 -8.92 -12.03
C PRO A 41 8.67 -9.64 -12.07
N ALA A 42 9.44 -9.52 -11.00
CA ALA A 42 10.67 -10.27 -10.84
C ALA A 42 10.39 -11.70 -10.38
N HIS A 43 11.23 -12.65 -10.78
CA HIS A 43 11.16 -14.04 -10.32
C HIS A 43 12.13 -14.28 -9.15
N GLY A 44 11.98 -13.51 -8.08
CA GLY A 44 12.82 -13.55 -6.88
C GLY A 44 13.97 -12.55 -6.91
N THR A 45 15.15 -12.98 -6.50
CA THR A 45 16.35 -12.16 -6.35
C THR A 45 16.86 -11.62 -7.67
N LEU A 46 17.11 -10.32 -7.75
CA LEU A 46 17.73 -9.68 -8.90
C LEU A 46 19.26 -9.66 -8.77
N ALA A 47 19.96 -9.42 -9.89
CA ALA A 47 21.41 -9.40 -9.93
C ALA A 47 21.98 -8.32 -8.99
N GLY A 48 22.87 -8.72 -8.08
CA GLY A 48 23.51 -7.83 -7.10
C GLY A 48 22.70 -7.55 -5.84
N GLN A 49 21.47 -8.07 -5.75
CA GLN A 49 20.62 -7.98 -4.56
C GLN A 49 20.93 -9.12 -3.58
N MET A 50 20.67 -8.91 -2.29
CA MET A 50 20.61 -10.00 -1.31
C MET A 50 19.46 -10.97 -1.63
N ALA A 51 19.51 -12.19 -1.08
CA ALA A 51 18.47 -13.19 -1.33
C ALA A 51 17.09 -12.70 -0.92
N VAL A 52 16.16 -12.63 -1.88
CA VAL A 52 14.75 -12.29 -1.68
C VAL A 52 13.95 -13.56 -1.46
N ASP A 53 13.22 -13.63 -0.37
CA ASP A 53 12.32 -14.73 -0.02
C ASP A 53 11.04 -14.24 0.66
N GLY A 54 10.17 -15.19 1.06
CA GLY A 54 8.91 -14.86 1.76
C GLY A 54 7.78 -14.40 0.85
N PHE A 55 7.98 -14.30 -0.48
CA PHE A 55 6.91 -14.10 -1.45
C PHE A 55 6.20 -15.42 -1.78
N LYS A 56 5.03 -15.35 -2.42
CA LYS A 56 4.29 -16.53 -2.87
C LYS A 56 4.46 -16.73 -4.37
N GLY A 57 4.23 -17.99 -4.81
CA GLY A 57 4.27 -18.33 -6.23
C GLY A 57 5.63 -18.12 -6.87
N LYS A 58 5.67 -17.42 -8.02
CA LYS A 58 6.86 -17.25 -8.86
C LYS A 58 7.27 -15.80 -9.06
N GLY A 59 6.32 -14.88 -8.94
CA GLY A 59 6.48 -13.47 -9.25
C GLY A 59 6.30 -12.56 -8.04
N LEU A 60 6.92 -11.41 -8.07
CA LEU A 60 6.71 -10.34 -7.10
C LEU A 60 7.08 -8.98 -7.71
N VAL A 61 6.59 -7.91 -7.16
CA VAL A 61 7.16 -6.58 -7.40
C VAL A 61 8.51 -6.47 -6.69
N ASN A 62 9.56 -6.16 -7.44
CA ASN A 62 10.89 -5.92 -6.90
C ASN A 62 11.51 -4.72 -7.63
N SER A 63 11.60 -3.58 -6.96
CA SER A 63 12.06 -2.35 -7.57
C SER A 63 13.59 -2.20 -7.63
N PHE A 64 14.34 -3.24 -7.29
CA PHE A 64 15.81 -3.29 -7.43
C PHE A 64 16.29 -3.55 -8.89
N TYR A 65 15.44 -3.35 -9.91
CA TYR A 65 15.72 -3.76 -11.30
C TYR A 65 17.04 -3.22 -11.87
N GLN A 66 17.40 -2.00 -11.55
CA GLN A 66 18.71 -1.41 -11.91
C GLN A 66 19.47 -0.93 -10.66
N ASN A 67 19.44 -1.71 -9.59
CA ASN A 67 19.97 -1.41 -8.26
C ASN A 67 19.25 -0.25 -7.52
N ASP A 68 19.75 0.11 -6.32
CA ASP A 68 19.23 1.20 -5.48
C ASP A 68 19.37 2.61 -6.09
N GLY A 69 19.84 2.74 -7.32
CA GLY A 69 19.97 4.02 -8.01
C GLY A 69 18.81 4.34 -8.95
N SER A 70 17.97 3.36 -9.28
CA SER A 70 16.81 3.57 -10.14
C SER A 70 15.59 4.02 -9.34
N THR A 71 14.70 4.78 -9.99
CA THR A 71 13.47 5.27 -9.36
C THR A 71 12.28 5.03 -10.26
N GLY A 72 11.07 5.01 -9.66
CA GLY A 72 9.84 4.82 -10.41
C GLY A 72 8.60 4.73 -9.51
N THR A 73 7.46 4.51 -10.15
CA THR A 73 6.20 4.15 -9.48
C THR A 73 5.49 3.05 -10.24
N LEU A 74 4.77 2.22 -9.51
CA LEU A 74 3.88 1.22 -10.07
C LEU A 74 2.48 1.46 -9.49
N THR A 75 1.50 1.79 -10.34
CA THR A 75 0.17 2.25 -9.92
C THR A 75 -0.91 1.33 -10.46
N SER A 76 -1.77 0.82 -9.58
CA SER A 76 -2.87 -0.08 -9.94
C SER A 76 -3.95 0.62 -10.77
N PRO A 77 -4.77 -0.13 -11.53
CA PRO A 77 -6.09 0.34 -11.88
C PRO A 77 -6.92 0.70 -10.64
N GLU A 78 -7.99 1.47 -10.82
CA GLU A 78 -8.97 1.70 -9.77
C GLU A 78 -9.70 0.39 -9.41
N PHE A 79 -9.96 0.19 -8.12
CA PHE A 79 -10.77 -0.91 -7.61
C PHE A 79 -11.67 -0.43 -6.46
N ASN A 80 -12.76 -1.14 -6.21
CA ASN A 80 -13.64 -0.85 -5.06
C ASN A 80 -13.15 -1.58 -3.81
N ILE A 81 -13.26 -0.91 -2.67
CA ILE A 81 -13.02 -1.54 -1.36
C ILE A 81 -14.28 -2.32 -0.96
N GLU A 82 -14.18 -3.65 -0.97
CA GLU A 82 -15.29 -4.57 -0.74
C GLU A 82 -15.12 -5.46 0.51
N ARG A 83 -13.95 -5.39 1.17
CA ARG A 83 -13.62 -6.17 2.37
C ARG A 83 -13.05 -5.25 3.46
N MET A 84 -12.99 -5.77 4.68
CA MET A 84 -12.52 -5.00 5.84
C MET A 84 -11.02 -4.72 5.83
N PHE A 85 -10.24 -5.60 5.19
CA PHE A 85 -8.78 -5.49 5.18
C PHE A 85 -8.21 -5.61 3.76
N ILE A 86 -7.07 -4.97 3.53
CA ILE A 86 -6.16 -5.27 2.42
C ILE A 86 -4.89 -5.86 3.05
N SER A 87 -4.62 -7.14 2.80
CA SER A 87 -3.40 -7.83 3.21
C SER A 87 -2.40 -7.90 2.06
N PHE A 88 -1.13 -8.00 2.39
CA PHE A 88 -0.04 -8.08 1.41
C PHE A 88 1.23 -8.65 2.07
N LEU A 89 2.21 -9.00 1.24
CA LEU A 89 3.58 -9.29 1.65
C LEU A 89 4.46 -8.11 1.27
N ILE A 90 5.37 -7.69 2.14
CA ILE A 90 6.19 -6.50 1.93
C ILE A 90 7.58 -6.66 2.55
N GLY A 91 8.61 -6.18 1.84
CA GLY A 91 10.00 -6.18 2.23
C GLY A 91 10.74 -4.97 1.66
N GLY A 92 12.08 -4.93 1.81
CA GLY A 92 12.90 -3.84 1.30
C GLY A 92 13.00 -2.64 2.26
N GLY A 93 13.11 -1.44 1.71
CA GLY A 93 13.41 -0.21 2.44
C GLY A 93 12.26 0.36 3.26
N ARG A 94 12.61 1.19 4.24
CA ARG A 94 11.71 1.84 5.17
C ARG A 94 11.76 3.37 5.02
N ASP A 95 11.10 3.87 4.01
CA ASP A 95 10.91 5.31 3.84
C ASP A 95 9.45 5.57 3.43
N PRO A 96 8.60 6.12 4.33
CA PRO A 96 7.17 6.29 4.06
C PRO A 96 6.86 7.34 2.99
N GLU A 97 7.84 8.11 2.55
CA GLU A 97 7.68 9.12 1.51
C GLU A 97 8.28 8.67 0.17
N LYS A 98 9.34 7.86 0.19
CA LYS A 98 10.14 7.55 -1.00
C LYS A 98 10.21 6.07 -1.35
N THR A 99 10.10 5.16 -0.36
CA THR A 99 10.17 3.71 -0.56
C THR A 99 9.03 3.05 0.17
N CYS A 100 7.83 3.06 -0.46
CA CYS A 100 6.60 2.69 0.23
C CYS A 100 5.53 2.19 -0.74
N MET A 101 4.49 1.57 -0.18
CA MET A 101 3.23 1.30 -0.85
C MET A 101 2.13 2.15 -0.20
N ASN A 102 1.37 2.84 -1.03
CA ASN A 102 0.31 3.77 -0.65
C ASN A 102 -1.05 3.25 -1.09
N LEU A 103 -2.08 3.40 -0.24
CA LEU A 103 -3.48 3.35 -0.65
C LEU A 103 -4.00 4.77 -0.82
N LEU A 104 -4.56 5.06 -2.00
CA LEU A 104 -5.10 6.36 -2.34
C LEU A 104 -6.62 6.28 -2.52
N ILE A 105 -7.33 7.26 -1.96
CA ILE A 105 -8.77 7.50 -2.17
C ILE A 105 -8.94 8.96 -2.55
N ASP A 106 -9.67 9.24 -3.63
CA ASP A 106 -9.83 10.59 -4.18
C ASP A 106 -8.46 11.30 -4.40
N GLY A 107 -7.44 10.54 -4.83
CA GLY A 107 -6.07 11.01 -5.05
C GLY A 107 -5.28 11.36 -3.79
N LYS A 108 -5.78 11.02 -2.59
CA LYS A 108 -5.11 11.27 -1.31
C LYS A 108 -4.64 9.97 -0.69
N VAL A 109 -3.40 9.95 -0.19
CA VAL A 109 -2.87 8.82 0.56
C VAL A 109 -3.61 8.69 1.89
N VAL A 110 -4.24 7.54 2.11
CA VAL A 110 -5.00 7.22 3.34
C VAL A 110 -4.33 6.13 4.17
N ARG A 111 -3.49 5.28 3.55
CA ARG A 111 -2.66 4.26 4.21
C ARG A 111 -1.29 4.22 3.55
N VAL A 112 -0.28 3.86 4.33
CA VAL A 112 1.10 3.68 3.89
C VAL A 112 1.65 2.39 4.49
N ALA A 113 2.43 1.64 3.72
CA ALA A 113 3.25 0.53 4.20
C ALA A 113 4.67 0.64 3.63
N THR A 114 5.65 0.14 4.38
CA THR A 114 7.06 0.09 3.97
C THR A 114 7.65 -1.26 4.32
N GLY A 115 8.79 -1.61 3.72
CA GLY A 115 9.65 -2.64 4.27
C GLY A 115 10.24 -2.24 5.63
N PRO A 116 11.06 -3.12 6.25
CA PRO A 116 11.57 -2.89 7.60
C PRO A 116 12.91 -2.17 7.66
N ASN A 117 13.63 -2.06 6.54
CA ASN A 117 15.05 -1.77 6.56
C ASN A 117 15.34 -0.27 6.38
N ASP A 118 16.07 0.32 7.31
CA ASP A 118 16.54 1.71 7.28
C ASP A 118 18.00 1.86 7.73
N GLN A 119 18.68 0.74 8.01
CA GLN A 119 20.08 0.70 8.44
C GLN A 119 20.85 -0.37 7.66
N PRO A 120 22.19 -0.27 7.57
CA PRO A 120 23.02 -1.33 6.99
C PRO A 120 22.77 -2.68 7.67
N GLY A 121 22.78 -3.75 6.90
CA GLY A 121 22.33 -5.07 7.32
C GLY A 121 20.83 -5.24 7.03
N GLY A 122 20.15 -6.18 7.65
CA GLY A 122 18.74 -6.44 7.42
C GLY A 122 18.50 -7.62 6.49
N SER A 123 17.30 -7.70 5.88
CA SER A 123 16.85 -8.83 5.09
C SER A 123 15.92 -8.38 3.97
N GLU A 124 15.99 -9.06 2.83
CA GLU A 124 15.05 -8.91 1.71
C GLU A 124 13.79 -9.77 1.86
N SER A 125 13.68 -10.52 2.98
CA SER A 125 12.52 -11.37 3.22
C SER A 125 11.25 -10.55 3.34
N LEU A 126 10.22 -10.89 2.56
CA LEU A 126 8.91 -10.29 2.69
C LEU A 126 8.21 -10.84 3.94
N ALA A 127 7.47 -9.99 4.60
CA ALA A 127 6.65 -10.36 5.76
C ALA A 127 5.22 -9.83 5.61
N PRO A 128 4.24 -10.45 6.28
CA PRO A 128 2.85 -10.02 6.21
C PRO A 128 2.65 -8.59 6.69
N GLY A 129 1.91 -7.83 5.90
CA GLY A 129 1.38 -6.53 6.22
C GLY A 129 -0.12 -6.47 5.96
N ALA A 130 -0.81 -5.52 6.58
CA ALA A 130 -2.21 -5.30 6.30
C ALA A 130 -2.65 -3.88 6.67
N TRP A 131 -3.68 -3.41 5.96
CA TRP A 131 -4.42 -2.21 6.30
C TRP A 131 -5.84 -2.55 6.71
N ASP A 132 -6.31 -1.98 7.81
CA ASP A 132 -7.74 -1.88 8.08
C ASP A 132 -8.32 -0.79 7.17
N VAL A 133 -9.28 -1.17 6.33
CA VAL A 133 -9.90 -0.31 5.33
C VAL A 133 -11.42 -0.27 5.47
N ALA A 134 -11.97 -0.82 6.56
CA ALA A 134 -13.41 -0.91 6.80
C ALA A 134 -14.10 0.46 6.71
N GLU A 135 -13.45 1.53 7.17
CA GLU A 135 -13.97 2.90 7.09
C GLU A 135 -14.14 3.43 5.65
N PHE A 136 -13.49 2.77 4.68
CA PHE A 136 -13.52 3.14 3.26
C PHE A 136 -14.40 2.20 2.42
N ALA A 137 -15.20 1.33 3.03
CA ALA A 137 -16.06 0.39 2.32
C ALA A 137 -16.86 1.08 1.21
N GLY A 138 -16.88 0.49 0.01
CA GLY A 138 -17.55 1.02 -1.17
C GLY A 138 -16.86 2.20 -1.86
N LYS A 139 -15.69 2.66 -1.38
CA LYS A 139 -14.91 3.70 -2.05
C LYS A 139 -14.08 3.09 -3.17
N SER A 140 -13.89 3.87 -4.26
CA SER A 140 -12.87 3.60 -5.25
C SER A 140 -11.49 3.97 -4.70
N ALA A 141 -10.54 3.08 -4.90
CA ALA A 141 -9.18 3.21 -4.40
C ALA A 141 -8.15 2.85 -5.46
N VAL A 142 -6.92 3.32 -5.27
CA VAL A 142 -5.74 2.99 -6.08
C VAL A 142 -4.60 2.61 -5.14
N ILE A 143 -3.84 1.58 -5.50
CA ILE A 143 -2.56 1.28 -4.85
C ILE A 143 -1.44 1.87 -5.70
N GLN A 144 -0.50 2.55 -5.05
CA GLN A 144 0.71 3.05 -5.67
C GLN A 144 1.93 2.58 -4.90
N ILE A 145 2.78 1.81 -5.55
CA ILE A 145 4.08 1.39 -5.03
C ILE A 145 5.10 2.42 -5.53
N VAL A 146 5.86 2.98 -4.60
CA VAL A 146 6.77 4.11 -4.83
C VAL A 146 8.19 3.68 -4.52
N ASP A 147 9.08 3.96 -5.46
CA ASP A 147 10.51 3.89 -5.29
C ASP A 147 11.10 5.20 -5.82
N GLN A 148 11.40 6.12 -4.93
CA GLN A 148 11.99 7.44 -5.21
C GLN A 148 13.24 7.68 -4.34
N ALA A 149 13.70 6.66 -3.61
CA ALA A 149 14.94 6.71 -2.87
C ALA A 149 16.12 6.24 -3.74
N THR A 150 17.29 6.75 -3.42
CA THR A 150 18.56 6.29 -4.01
C THR A 150 19.54 5.99 -2.90
N GLY A 151 20.32 4.90 -3.05
CA GLY A 151 21.26 4.45 -2.02
C GLY A 151 20.73 3.27 -1.22
N GLY A 152 21.45 2.83 -0.20
CA GLY A 152 21.14 1.60 0.52
C GLY A 152 19.67 1.54 1.00
N TRP A 153 19.01 0.41 0.73
CA TRP A 153 17.57 0.21 0.94
C TRP A 153 16.67 1.15 0.15
N GLY A 154 17.14 1.67 -0.98
CA GLY A 154 16.36 2.50 -1.90
C GLY A 154 15.42 1.69 -2.80
N HIS A 155 14.92 0.53 -2.37
CA HIS A 155 14.02 -0.33 -3.14
C HIS A 155 12.96 -0.99 -2.24
N ILE A 156 11.90 -1.51 -2.86
CA ILE A 156 10.77 -2.16 -2.19
C ILE A 156 10.38 -3.46 -2.89
N ASN A 157 10.04 -4.46 -2.08
CA ASN A 157 9.49 -5.74 -2.50
C ASN A 157 8.04 -5.85 -2.04
N VAL A 158 7.11 -6.20 -2.94
CA VAL A 158 5.68 -6.35 -2.61
C VAL A 158 5.10 -7.55 -3.34
N ASP A 159 4.20 -8.26 -2.66
CA ASP A 159 3.49 -9.40 -3.24
C ASP A 159 2.13 -9.64 -2.58
N GLU A 160 1.27 -10.46 -3.20
CA GLU A 160 0.00 -10.96 -2.67
C GLU A 160 -0.91 -9.86 -2.09
N ILE A 161 -1.27 -8.89 -2.89
CA ILE A 161 -2.21 -7.85 -2.48
C ILE A 161 -3.64 -8.36 -2.61
N VAL A 162 -4.32 -8.56 -1.46
CA VAL A 162 -5.62 -9.24 -1.39
C VAL A 162 -6.57 -8.50 -0.44
N GLN A 163 -7.81 -8.31 -0.87
CA GLN A 163 -8.88 -7.87 0.04
C GLN A 163 -9.46 -9.08 0.80
N THR A 164 -9.66 -8.96 2.10
CA THR A 164 -10.18 -10.04 2.96
C THR A 164 -11.00 -9.51 4.13
N ASP A 165 -11.99 -10.30 4.59
CA ASP A 165 -12.71 -10.04 5.85
C ASP A 165 -12.11 -10.82 7.02
N GLY A 166 -11.25 -11.82 6.73
CA GLY A 166 -10.47 -12.50 7.75
C GLY A 166 -9.46 -11.56 8.39
N LYS A 167 -9.37 -11.54 9.71
CA LYS A 167 -8.36 -10.74 10.41
C LYS A 167 -6.97 -11.18 9.96
N PRO A 168 -6.19 -10.29 9.31
CA PRO A 168 -4.86 -10.65 8.85
C PRO A 168 -3.95 -11.01 10.03
N PRO A 169 -2.86 -11.77 9.80
CA PRO A 169 -1.81 -11.91 10.79
C PRO A 169 -1.33 -10.52 11.23
N ALA A 170 -0.87 -10.42 12.48
CA ALA A 170 -0.31 -9.17 12.97
C ALA A 170 0.79 -8.70 12.00
N THR A 171 0.72 -7.43 11.61
CA THR A 171 1.73 -6.83 10.71
C THR A 171 3.10 -7.00 11.35
N ALA A 172 4.02 -7.64 10.66
CA ALA A 172 5.38 -7.88 11.15
C ALA A 172 6.15 -6.57 11.36
N PHE A 173 5.76 -5.51 10.65
CA PHE A 173 6.33 -4.18 10.77
C PHE A 173 5.27 -3.19 11.23
N LYS A 174 5.64 -2.31 12.15
CA LYS A 174 4.76 -1.21 12.53
C LYS A 174 4.59 -0.27 11.34
N ALA A 175 3.39 -0.22 10.78
CA ALA A 175 3.09 0.73 9.72
C ALA A 175 3.43 2.16 10.20
N PRO A 176 4.11 2.96 9.37
CA PRO A 176 4.27 4.37 9.67
C PRO A 176 2.88 5.03 9.77
N PRO A 177 2.71 6.07 10.58
CA PRO A 177 1.46 6.82 10.60
C PRO A 177 1.22 7.39 9.19
N PRO A 178 -0.04 7.47 8.74
CA PRO A 178 -0.34 8.10 7.47
C PRO A 178 0.26 9.52 7.45
N PRO A 179 0.72 9.99 6.27
CA PRO A 179 1.30 11.31 6.16
C PRO A 179 0.35 12.35 6.77
N GLN A 180 0.84 13.06 7.78
CA GLN A 180 0.07 14.18 8.31
C GLN A 180 0.01 15.23 7.21
N LEU A 181 -1.20 15.55 6.75
CA LEU A 181 -1.40 16.69 5.85
C LEU A 181 -0.72 17.89 6.48
N ALA A 182 0.31 18.41 5.82
CA ALA A 182 0.96 19.63 6.26
C ALA A 182 -0.12 20.68 6.53
N ASN A 183 0.01 21.41 7.64
CA ASN A 183 -0.80 22.58 7.93
C ASN A 183 -0.23 23.76 7.14
N PRO A 184 -0.62 24.03 5.89
CA PRO A 184 -0.17 25.21 5.21
C PRO A 184 -0.79 26.40 5.94
N LYS A 185 0.02 27.13 6.67
CA LYS A 185 -0.37 28.48 7.09
C LYS A 185 -0.32 29.37 5.85
N ARG A 186 -1.42 29.98 5.53
CA ARG A 186 -1.49 31.05 4.53
C ARG A 186 -1.86 32.35 5.22
N ASP A 187 -1.02 33.33 5.09
CA ASP A 187 -1.34 34.68 5.49
C ASP A 187 -2.10 35.38 4.36
N PHE A 188 -3.32 35.85 4.64
CA PHE A 188 -4.14 36.59 3.69
C PHE A 188 -4.18 38.03 4.10
N LYS A 189 -3.77 38.93 3.21
CA LYS A 189 -4.06 40.37 3.37
C LYS A 189 -5.53 40.61 3.02
N ILE A 190 -6.34 40.93 4.01
CA ILE A 190 -7.76 41.20 3.81
C ILE A 190 -7.89 42.65 3.26
N GLU A 191 -8.22 42.77 1.99
CA GLU A 191 -8.43 44.03 1.30
C GLU A 191 -9.91 44.35 1.06
N LYS A 192 -10.79 43.37 1.31
CA LYS A 192 -12.25 43.51 1.10
C LYS A 192 -13.01 43.07 2.35
N ARG A 193 -14.25 43.56 2.47
CA ARG A 193 -15.13 43.37 3.63
C ARG A 193 -15.47 41.88 3.90
N TYR A 194 -15.35 40.99 2.91
CA TYR A 194 -15.72 39.58 2.99
C TYR A 194 -14.61 38.68 2.46
N LEU A 195 -14.33 37.59 3.18
CA LEU A 195 -13.46 36.51 2.76
C LEU A 195 -14.34 35.29 2.43
N ASN A 196 -14.43 34.91 1.15
CA ASN A 196 -15.11 33.70 0.72
C ASN A 196 -14.10 32.57 0.65
N LEU A 197 -14.25 31.54 1.52
CA LEU A 197 -13.46 30.33 1.47
C LEU A 197 -14.27 29.24 0.75
N PRO A 198 -13.75 28.62 -0.31
CA PRO A 198 -14.42 27.50 -0.94
C PRO A 198 -14.43 26.30 0.03
N ILE A 199 -15.62 25.87 0.44
CA ILE A 199 -15.79 24.70 1.29
C ILE A 199 -16.35 23.57 0.43
N LYS A 200 -15.64 22.46 0.34
CA LYS A 200 -16.13 21.24 -0.31
C LYS A 200 -17.05 20.51 0.68
N ASN A 201 -18.29 20.20 0.25
CA ASN A 201 -19.19 19.34 1.04
C ASN A 201 -18.54 17.99 1.32
N GLY A 202 -18.59 17.54 2.58
CA GLY A 202 -17.97 16.29 3.02
C GLY A 202 -16.47 16.40 3.39
N ALA A 203 -15.87 17.59 3.38
CA ALA A 203 -14.54 17.77 3.90
C ALA A 203 -14.48 17.46 5.42
N PRO A 204 -13.42 16.78 5.92
CA PRO A 204 -13.30 16.48 7.34
C PRO A 204 -13.29 17.77 8.16
N LYS A 205 -14.08 17.80 9.22
CA LYS A 205 -14.12 18.94 10.15
C LYS A 205 -12.83 18.95 10.94
N ARG A 206 -12.18 20.11 11.01
CA ARG A 206 -11.06 20.37 11.89
C ARG A 206 -11.50 21.39 12.95
N ILE A 207 -11.33 21.02 14.23
CA ILE A 207 -11.47 21.96 15.33
C ILE A 207 -10.08 22.62 15.49
N VAL A 208 -10.07 23.94 15.42
CA VAL A 208 -8.87 24.78 15.65
C VAL A 208 -8.82 25.16 17.11
#